data_3c12267d4b485febd08617c3adcf8fdb
#
_entry.id   3c12267d4b485febd08617c3adcf8fdb
#
_cell.length_a   1.000
_cell.length_b   1.000
_cell.length_c   1.000
_cell.angle_alpha   90.00
_cell.angle_beta   90.00
_cell.angle_gamma   90.00
#
_symmetry.space_group_name_H-M   'P 1'
#
loop_
_entity.id
_entity.type
_entity.pdbx_description
1 polymer ?
#
loop_
_entity_poly.entity_id
_entity_poly.type
_entity_poly.pdbx_seq_one_letter_code
_entity_poly.pdbx_strand_id
1 'polypeptide(L)'
;MIRISLVGDIGSGKSHIAKLFNYPLFNADLEVSKIYRTEKKSCLKIKKAFPKIDFTFPIKKDKLVKCILLKKDNIKKLSKIVHPIIRKKLKLFLKKNKKKKIVILDIPL
;
A
#
# COMPACT_ATOMS: atom_id res chain seq x y z
N MET A 1 14.95 -9.34 -15.71
CA MET A 1 13.57 -9.22 -15.16
C MET A 1 12.76 -8.24 -15.97
N ILE A 2 11.59 -8.65 -16.40
CA ILE A 2 10.63 -7.77 -17.07
C ILE A 2 9.63 -7.30 -16.03
N ARG A 3 9.46 -5.99 -15.90
CA ARG A 3 8.50 -5.37 -14.99
C ARG A 3 7.30 -4.90 -15.78
N ILE A 4 6.13 -5.43 -15.47
CA ILE A 4 4.89 -5.03 -16.11
C ILE A 4 4.07 -4.23 -15.11
N SER A 5 3.87 -2.95 -15.40
CA SER A 5 2.97 -2.11 -14.62
C SER A 5 1.59 -2.16 -15.24
N LEU A 6 0.62 -2.63 -14.49
CA LEU A 6 -0.76 -2.66 -14.94
C LEU A 6 -1.49 -1.43 -14.42
N VAL A 7 -2.09 -0.70 -15.34
CA VAL A 7 -2.89 0.49 -15.04
C VAL A 7 -4.34 0.16 -15.37
N GLY A 8 -5.23 0.47 -14.46
CA GLY A 8 -6.64 0.22 -14.68
C GLY A 8 -7.43 0.25 -13.38
N ASP A 9 -8.74 0.22 -13.52
CA ASP A 9 -9.64 0.25 -12.39
C ASP A 9 -9.67 -1.07 -11.64
N ILE A 10 -10.18 -1.02 -10.41
CA ILE A 10 -10.45 -2.20 -9.62
C ILE A 10 -11.37 -3.13 -10.41
N GLY A 11 -11.01 -4.41 -10.47
CA GLY A 11 -11.78 -5.38 -11.22
C GLY A 11 -11.38 -5.53 -12.68
N SER A 12 -10.29 -4.89 -13.10
CA SER A 12 -9.79 -5.00 -14.49
C SER A 12 -9.16 -6.35 -14.84
N GLY A 13 -9.16 -7.31 -13.93
CA GLY A 13 -8.58 -8.63 -14.17
C GLY A 13 -7.09 -8.74 -13.95
N LYS A 14 -6.42 -7.71 -13.41
CA LYS A 14 -4.98 -7.71 -13.15
C LYS A 14 -4.53 -8.87 -12.25
N SER A 15 -5.24 -9.05 -11.14
CA SER A 15 -4.96 -10.16 -10.20
C SER A 15 -5.21 -11.51 -10.84
N HIS A 16 -6.22 -11.60 -11.69
CA HIS A 16 -6.55 -12.83 -12.41
C HIS A 16 -5.45 -13.23 -13.37
N ILE A 17 -4.91 -12.27 -14.13
CA ILE A 17 -3.81 -12.50 -15.07
C ILE A 17 -2.57 -12.98 -14.31
N ALA A 18 -2.22 -12.31 -13.21
CA ALA A 18 -1.08 -12.68 -12.39
C ALA A 18 -1.20 -14.12 -11.87
N LYS A 19 -2.39 -14.48 -11.37
CA LYS A 19 -2.70 -15.82 -10.89
C LYS A 19 -2.61 -16.86 -11.99
N LEU A 20 -3.22 -16.58 -13.13
CA LEU A 20 -3.29 -17.51 -14.27
C LEU A 20 -1.90 -17.90 -14.77
N PHE A 21 -0.98 -16.95 -14.86
CA PHE A 21 0.39 -17.18 -15.32
C PHE A 21 1.40 -17.38 -14.20
N ASN A 22 0.95 -17.40 -12.96
CA ASN A 22 1.80 -17.60 -11.79
C ASN A 22 2.93 -16.54 -11.69
N TYR A 23 2.65 -15.32 -12.06
CA TYR A 23 3.60 -14.21 -11.95
C TYR A 23 3.54 -13.59 -10.54
N PRO A 24 4.68 -13.22 -9.94
CA PRO A 24 4.66 -12.43 -8.72
C PRO A 24 3.93 -11.10 -8.92
N LEU A 25 3.06 -10.76 -7.99
CA LEU A 25 2.26 -9.55 -8.05
C LEU A 25 2.54 -8.68 -6.82
N PHE A 26 2.88 -7.41 -7.05
CA PHE A 26 2.92 -6.39 -6.01
C PHE A 26 1.71 -5.49 -6.19
N ASN A 27 0.78 -5.53 -5.24
CA ASN A 27 -0.40 -4.69 -5.23
C ASN A 27 -0.25 -3.65 -4.11
N ALA A 28 -0.05 -2.38 -4.49
CA ALA A 28 0.21 -1.31 -3.54
C ALA A 28 -0.95 -1.11 -2.56
N ASP A 29 -2.19 -1.22 -3.00
CA ASP A 29 -3.36 -1.05 -2.12
C ASP A 29 -3.43 -2.14 -1.06
N LEU A 30 -3.13 -3.39 -1.42
CA LEU A 30 -3.06 -4.47 -0.46
C LEU A 30 -1.92 -4.28 0.54
N GLU A 31 -0.78 -3.77 0.09
CA GLU A 31 0.35 -3.49 0.97
C GLU A 31 0.04 -2.37 1.96
N VAL A 32 -0.67 -1.33 1.52
CA VAL A 32 -1.16 -0.26 2.41
C VAL A 32 -2.10 -0.84 3.45
N SER A 33 -3.03 -1.68 3.04
CA SER A 33 -3.97 -2.35 3.95
C SER A 33 -3.23 -3.19 5.01
N LYS A 34 -2.18 -3.90 4.61
CA LYS A 34 -1.35 -4.68 5.55
C LYS A 34 -0.65 -3.79 6.57
N ILE A 35 -0.18 -2.61 6.18
CA ILE A 35 0.44 -1.64 7.09
C ILE A 35 -0.53 -1.30 8.23
N TYR A 36 -1.76 -0.96 7.88
CA TYR A 36 -2.77 -0.57 8.88
C TYR A 36 -3.15 -1.73 9.80
N ARG A 37 -3.14 -2.97 9.30
CA ARG A 37 -3.56 -4.14 10.07
C ARG A 37 -2.44 -4.76 10.90
N THR A 38 -1.20 -4.73 10.42
CA THR A 38 -0.14 -5.57 10.98
C THR A 38 1.11 -4.83 11.43
N GLU A 39 1.35 -3.58 10.99
CA GLU A 39 2.61 -2.89 11.27
C GLU A 39 2.46 -1.85 12.37
N LYS A 40 2.66 -2.29 13.60
CA LYS A 40 2.49 -1.47 14.79
C LYS A 40 3.34 -0.21 14.78
N LYS A 41 4.60 -0.29 14.36
CA LYS A 41 5.50 0.88 14.29
C LYS A 41 4.98 1.94 13.34
N SER A 42 4.49 1.53 12.17
CA SER A 42 3.93 2.45 11.18
C SER A 42 2.64 3.09 11.71
N CYS A 43 1.80 2.30 12.37
CA CYS A 43 0.58 2.81 12.98
C CYS A 43 0.86 3.81 14.11
N LEU A 44 1.92 3.61 14.86
CA LEU A 44 2.35 4.58 15.88
C LEU A 44 2.77 5.90 15.27
N LYS A 45 3.45 5.89 14.12
CA LYS A 45 3.81 7.11 13.40
C LYS A 45 2.55 7.86 12.96
N ILE A 46 1.55 7.15 12.47
CA ILE A 46 0.28 7.74 12.06
C ILE A 46 -0.43 8.35 13.27
N LYS A 47 -0.48 7.65 14.37
CA LYS A 47 -1.09 8.14 15.62
C LYS A 47 -0.41 9.43 16.11
N LYS A 48 0.91 9.47 16.06
CA LYS A 48 1.67 10.67 16.47
C LYS A 48 1.43 11.86 15.55
N ALA A 49 1.25 11.61 14.24
CA ALA A 49 1.00 12.67 13.27
C ALA A 49 -0.41 13.26 13.42
N PHE A 50 -1.36 12.49 13.95
CA PHE A 50 -2.75 12.91 14.11
C PHE A 50 -3.22 12.70 15.55
N PRO A 51 -2.70 13.49 16.51
CA PRO A 51 -2.99 13.25 17.93
C PRO A 51 -4.44 13.50 18.32
N LYS A 52 -5.18 14.28 17.52
CA LYS A 52 -6.59 14.56 17.78
C LYS A 52 -7.53 13.44 17.37
N ILE A 53 -7.02 12.45 16.64
CA ILE A 53 -7.80 11.31 16.18
C ILE A 53 -7.46 10.11 17.05
N ASP A 54 -8.47 9.41 17.52
CA ASP A 54 -8.31 8.25 18.37
C ASP A 54 -7.99 7.00 17.55
N PHE A 55 -6.75 6.95 17.03
CA PHE A 55 -6.26 5.77 16.35
C PHE A 55 -5.87 4.69 17.34
N THR A 56 -6.37 3.50 17.13
CA THR A 56 -5.95 2.28 17.84
C THR A 56 -5.26 1.35 16.86
N PHE A 57 -4.50 0.39 17.37
CA PHE A 57 -3.91 -0.65 16.51
C PHE A 57 -4.74 -1.94 16.65
N PRO A 58 -5.13 -2.59 15.56
CA PRO A 58 -4.97 -2.19 14.16
C PRO A 58 -5.82 -0.96 13.80
N ILE A 59 -5.36 -0.21 12.80
CA ILE A 59 -6.09 0.99 12.36
C ILE A 59 -7.28 0.58 11.51
N LYS A 60 -8.45 1.04 11.90
CA LYS A 60 -9.70 0.75 11.19
C LYS A 60 -9.93 1.75 10.05
N LYS A 61 -10.54 1.28 8.97
CA LYS A 61 -10.83 2.08 7.79
C LYS A 61 -11.69 3.31 8.09
N ASP A 62 -12.68 3.18 8.96
CA ASP A 62 -13.56 4.29 9.35
C ASP A 62 -12.80 5.43 10.02
N LYS A 63 -11.80 5.12 10.82
CA LYS A 63 -10.94 6.13 11.46
C LYS A 63 -10.07 6.85 10.43
N LEU A 64 -9.59 6.15 9.42
CA LEU A 64 -8.81 6.75 8.33
C LEU A 64 -9.67 7.70 7.50
N VAL A 65 -10.89 7.30 7.17
CA VAL A 65 -11.83 8.15 6.44
C VAL A 65 -12.13 9.41 7.24
N LYS A 66 -12.39 9.28 8.53
CA LYS A 66 -12.63 10.43 9.42
C LYS A 66 -11.44 11.38 9.42
N CYS A 67 -10.22 10.84 9.49
CA CYS A 67 -8.99 11.63 9.46
C CYS A 67 -8.86 12.44 8.16
N ILE A 68 -9.08 11.80 7.02
CA ILE A 68 -8.97 12.43 5.71
C ILE A 68 -10.01 13.54 5.55
N LEU A 69 -11.22 13.33 6.07
CA LEU A 69 -12.32 14.31 5.96
C LEU A 69 -12.18 15.50 6.88
N LEU A 70 -11.38 15.43 7.95
CA LEU A 70 -11.23 16.52 8.90
C LEU A 70 -10.50 17.73 8.33
N LYS A 71 -9.45 17.52 7.55
CA LYS A 71 -8.65 18.60 6.95
C LYS A 71 -8.14 18.17 5.59
N LYS A 72 -8.09 19.12 4.63
CA LYS A 72 -7.59 18.86 3.28
C LYS A 72 -6.16 18.32 3.26
N ASP A 73 -5.30 18.80 4.17
CA ASP A 73 -3.88 18.41 4.19
C ASP A 73 -3.63 17.05 4.83
N ASN A 74 -4.63 16.46 5.47
CA ASN A 74 -4.43 15.18 6.16
C ASN A 74 -4.07 14.05 5.22
N ILE A 75 -4.63 14.03 4.01
CA ILE A 75 -4.28 13.01 3.01
C ILE A 75 -2.82 13.12 2.61
N LYS A 76 -2.29 14.34 2.46
CA LYS A 76 -0.86 14.57 2.16
C LYS A 76 0.03 14.11 3.30
N LYS A 77 -0.34 14.43 4.54
CA LYS A 77 0.42 14.00 5.73
C LYS A 77 0.46 12.47 5.82
N LEU A 78 -0.68 11.83 5.62
CA LEU A 78 -0.78 10.38 5.65
C LEU A 78 0.07 9.75 4.55
N SER A 79 0.01 10.29 3.33
CA SER A 79 0.80 9.83 2.20
C SER A 79 2.30 9.95 2.45
N LYS A 80 2.76 11.03 3.08
CA LYS A 80 4.17 11.21 3.43
C LYS A 80 4.69 10.15 4.40
N ILE A 81 3.81 9.61 5.24
CA ILE A 81 4.16 8.53 6.15
C ILE A 81 4.17 7.18 5.41
N VAL A 82 3.16 6.92 4.60
CA VAL A 82 2.92 5.62 3.99
C VAL A 82 3.80 5.38 2.76
N HIS A 83 4.01 6.39 1.91
CA HIS A 83 4.77 6.23 0.66
C HIS A 83 6.19 5.69 0.85
N PRO A 84 7.00 6.18 1.81
CA PRO A 84 8.34 5.61 2.02
C PRO A 84 8.30 4.14 2.41
N ILE A 85 7.29 3.75 3.18
CA ILE A 85 7.12 2.36 3.60
C ILE A 85 6.79 1.47 2.40
N ILE A 86 5.89 1.94 1.54
CA ILE A 86 5.51 1.22 0.31
C ILE A 86 6.68 1.11 -0.65
N ARG A 87 7.47 2.19 -0.82
CA ARG A 87 8.66 2.16 -1.66
C ARG A 87 9.67 1.13 -1.18
N LYS A 88 9.88 1.05 0.13
CA LYS A 88 10.78 0.05 0.72
C LYS A 88 10.25 -1.36 0.47
N LYS A 89 8.96 -1.59 0.63
CA LYS A 89 8.32 -2.88 0.35
C LYS A 89 8.46 -3.28 -1.12
N LEU A 90 8.30 -2.32 -2.03
CA LEU A 90 8.49 -2.55 -3.47
C LEU A 90 9.93 -2.96 -3.78
N LYS A 91 10.91 -2.27 -3.21
CA LYS A 91 12.33 -2.62 -3.39
C LYS A 91 12.62 -4.03 -2.91
N LEU A 92 12.08 -4.41 -1.74
CA LEU A 92 12.24 -5.77 -1.21
C LEU A 92 11.58 -6.81 -2.10
N PHE A 93 10.39 -6.52 -2.61
CA PHE A 93 9.68 -7.38 -3.54
C PHE A 93 10.49 -7.62 -4.82
N LEU A 94 11.02 -6.55 -5.41
CA LEU A 94 11.83 -6.65 -6.64
C LEU A 94 13.12 -7.42 -6.39
N LYS A 95 13.77 -7.20 -5.26
CA LYS A 95 14.98 -7.92 -4.88
C LYS A 95 14.72 -9.41 -4.68
N LYS A 96 13.62 -9.75 -4.00
CA LYS A 96 13.22 -11.13 -3.76
C LYS A 96 12.92 -11.88 -5.05
N ASN A 97 12.39 -11.17 -6.05
CA ASN A 97 11.96 -11.77 -7.31
C ASN A 97 12.89 -11.44 -8.48
N LYS A 98 14.14 -11.04 -8.22
CA LYS A 98 15.07 -10.63 -9.28
C LYS A 98 15.38 -11.72 -10.30
N LYS A 99 15.25 -12.98 -9.92
CA LYS A 99 15.46 -14.15 -10.82
C LYS A 99 14.23 -14.50 -11.65
N LYS A 100 13.09 -13.91 -11.33
CA LYS A 100 11.85 -14.13 -12.10
C LYS A 100 11.90 -13.30 -13.38
N LYS A 101 11.45 -13.88 -14.49
CA LYS A 101 11.45 -13.18 -15.78
C LYS A 101 10.43 -12.05 -15.81
N ILE A 102 9.28 -12.24 -15.18
CA ILE A 102 8.17 -11.28 -15.19
C ILE A 102 7.64 -11.08 -13.79
N VAL A 103 7.48 -9.82 -13.39
CA VAL A 103 6.74 -9.43 -12.20
C VAL A 103 5.67 -8.43 -12.60
N ILE A 104 4.56 -8.42 -11.88
CA ILE A 104 3.44 -7.52 -12.14
C ILE A 104 3.35 -6.51 -11.01
N LEU A 105 3.30 -5.23 -11.37
CA LEU A 105 3.19 -4.13 -10.43
C LEU A 105 1.82 -3.47 -10.61
N ASP A 106 1.00 -3.55 -9.58
CA ASP A 106 -0.31 -2.90 -9.53
C ASP A 106 -0.19 -1.69 -8.59
N ILE A 107 0.21 -0.57 -9.17
CA ILE A 107 0.48 0.67 -8.44
C ILE A 107 -0.42 1.75 -9.03
N PRO A 108 -1.26 2.43 -8.22
CA PRO A 108 -2.06 3.55 -8.70
C PRO A 108 -1.17 4.69 -9.19
N LEU A 109 -1.61 5.35 -10.23
CA LEU A 109 -0.92 6.53 -10.77
C LEU A 109 -1.18 7.77 -9.93
#